data_54d039f4ca9c832ae453bb77b1f8eab1
#
_entry.id   54d039f4ca9c832ae453bb77b1f8eab1
#
_cell.length_a   1.000
_cell.length_b   1.000
_cell.length_c   1.000
_cell.angle_alpha   90.00
_cell.angle_beta   90.00
_cell.angle_gamma   90.00
#
_symmetry.space_group_name_H-M   'P 1'
#
loop_
_entity.id
_entity.type
_entity.pdbx_description
1 polymer ?
#
loop_
_entity_poly.entity_id
_entity_poly.type
_entity_poly.pdbx_seq_one_letter_code
_entity_poly.pdbx_strand_id
1 'polypeptide(L)'
;MLALHNARITIAGMGLMGGSLALALRGKCAHVTGVDVDAAARSAALAGQVVPAVESDLRAGIVDADVLVLATPVGVILQQLQELKAHTAAPHAALVVLDLGSTKTEIIAAMEALPAACDPVGGHPMCGKEVAGLEHADAALYHGATFVLAPLARTSPAALQLAHAVVAAVGAHALLLDAARHDQLAAATSHVPYLIACALMSAASAAAVDDDALWQLAASGFRDTSRLAATSVKMMLDILRTNRAPVRAALMAQRSQIDRLAGLLEGDEAALAQFLQSVRSERMLRFPPASYP
;
A
#
# COMPACT_ATOMS: atom_id res chain seq x y z
N MET A 1 -15.26 0.64 25.48
CA MET A 1 -14.57 0.54 24.18
C MET A 1 -14.84 1.81 23.40
N LEU A 2 -13.81 2.49 22.87
CA LEU A 2 -13.97 3.72 22.12
C LEU A 2 -14.63 3.44 20.76
N ALA A 3 -15.75 4.09 20.49
CA ALA A 3 -16.40 4.02 19.19
C ALA A 3 -15.78 5.03 18.22
N LEU A 4 -15.69 4.69 16.93
CA LEU A 4 -15.02 5.51 15.92
C LEU A 4 -15.53 6.97 15.89
N HIS A 5 -16.83 7.18 16.04
CA HIS A 5 -17.42 8.53 16.00
C HIS A 5 -16.96 9.45 17.14
N ASN A 6 -16.41 8.88 18.24
CA ASN A 6 -15.80 9.60 19.34
C ASN A 6 -14.27 9.67 19.25
N ALA A 7 -13.65 8.96 18.30
CA ALA A 7 -12.20 8.88 18.19
C ALA A 7 -11.61 10.14 17.55
N ARG A 8 -10.49 10.61 18.10
CA ARG A 8 -9.63 11.67 17.55
C ARG A 8 -8.51 10.97 16.77
N ILE A 9 -8.45 11.19 15.48
CA ILE A 9 -7.54 10.50 14.56
C ILE A 9 -6.46 11.47 14.09
N THR A 10 -5.21 11.10 14.28
CA THR A 10 -4.08 11.78 13.65
C THR A 10 -3.56 10.98 12.46
N ILE A 11 -3.40 11.64 11.32
CA ILE A 11 -2.89 11.03 10.07
C ILE A 11 -1.54 11.67 9.74
N ALA A 12 -0.47 10.90 9.84
CA ALA A 12 0.88 11.32 9.48
C ALA A 12 1.17 11.01 8.00
N GLY A 13 1.40 12.07 7.22
CA GLY A 13 1.55 12.02 5.76
C GLY A 13 0.29 12.51 5.06
N MET A 14 0.29 13.76 4.59
CA MET A 14 -0.83 14.40 3.88
C MET A 14 -0.63 14.32 2.35
N GLY A 15 -0.25 13.14 1.87
CA GLY A 15 -0.20 12.83 0.43
C GLY A 15 -1.50 12.20 -0.08
N LEU A 16 -1.40 11.45 -1.19
CA LEU A 16 -2.54 10.73 -1.79
C LEU A 16 -3.28 9.86 -0.77
N MET A 17 -2.58 8.96 -0.08
CA MET A 17 -3.22 7.99 0.82
C MET A 17 -3.78 8.65 2.09
N GLY A 18 -2.96 9.42 2.80
CA GLY A 18 -3.43 10.09 4.04
C GLY A 18 -4.50 11.13 3.79
N GLY A 19 -4.38 11.91 2.72
CA GLY A 19 -5.41 12.87 2.31
C GLY A 19 -6.74 12.18 1.94
N SER A 20 -6.68 11.09 1.19
CA SER A 20 -7.86 10.29 0.85
C SER A 20 -8.52 9.69 2.10
N LEU A 21 -7.71 9.21 3.06
CA LEU A 21 -8.22 8.70 4.33
C LEU A 21 -8.93 9.81 5.13
N ALA A 22 -8.31 10.99 5.22
CA ALA A 22 -8.89 12.14 5.90
C ALA A 22 -10.24 12.54 5.29
N LEU A 23 -10.32 12.62 3.97
CA LEU A 23 -11.55 12.91 3.23
C LEU A 23 -12.63 11.84 3.48
N ALA A 24 -12.26 10.56 3.43
CA ALA A 24 -13.18 9.43 3.63
C ALA A 24 -13.72 9.33 5.06
N LEU A 25 -12.96 9.81 6.06
CA LEU A 25 -13.35 9.83 7.49
C LEU A 25 -14.13 11.08 7.91
N ARG A 26 -14.30 12.06 7.04
CA ARG A 26 -15.02 13.30 7.34
C ARG A 26 -16.44 13.01 7.85
N GLY A 27 -16.76 13.52 9.05
CA GLY A 27 -18.06 13.30 9.71
C GLY A 27 -18.27 11.89 10.29
N LYS A 28 -17.25 11.03 10.28
CA LYS A 28 -17.33 9.64 10.80
C LYS A 28 -16.55 9.43 12.09
N CYS A 29 -15.72 10.39 12.47
CA CYS A 29 -14.95 10.41 13.72
C CYS A 29 -15.08 11.79 14.38
N ALA A 30 -14.63 11.94 15.64
CA ALA A 30 -14.76 13.19 16.38
C ALA A 30 -13.90 14.31 15.78
N HIS A 31 -12.66 13.99 15.38
CA HIS A 31 -11.71 14.96 14.84
C HIS A 31 -10.64 14.26 13.99
N VAL A 32 -10.15 14.94 12.96
CA VAL A 32 -8.98 14.50 12.18
C VAL A 32 -7.92 15.61 12.23
N THR A 33 -6.71 15.26 12.69
CA THR A 33 -5.52 16.11 12.60
C THR A 33 -4.58 15.54 11.56
N GLY A 34 -4.12 16.35 10.60
CA GLY A 34 -3.04 15.97 9.69
C GLY A 34 -1.68 16.23 10.32
N VAL A 35 -0.66 15.47 9.92
CA VAL A 35 0.74 15.77 10.20
C VAL A 35 1.53 15.63 8.90
N ASP A 36 2.28 16.66 8.55
CA ASP A 36 3.22 16.60 7.43
C ASP A 36 4.41 17.54 7.66
N VAL A 37 5.61 17.11 7.29
CA VAL A 37 6.83 17.95 7.39
C VAL A 37 6.87 19.02 6.30
N ASP A 38 6.21 18.78 5.15
CA ASP A 38 6.16 19.73 4.04
C ASP A 38 5.13 20.84 4.32
N ALA A 39 5.60 22.09 4.38
CA ALA A 39 4.77 23.26 4.59
C ALA A 39 3.73 23.48 3.45
N ALA A 40 4.08 23.11 2.22
CA ALA A 40 3.15 23.23 1.08
C ALA A 40 2.00 22.21 1.21
N ALA A 41 2.30 20.96 1.59
CA ALA A 41 1.28 19.93 1.86
C ALA A 41 0.35 20.35 3.00
N ARG A 42 0.90 20.92 4.10
CA ARG A 42 0.09 21.43 5.22
C ARG A 42 -0.85 22.56 4.78
N SER A 43 -0.32 23.53 4.04
CA SER A 43 -1.11 24.65 3.53
C SER A 43 -2.22 24.18 2.60
N ALA A 44 -1.92 23.24 1.70
CA ALA A 44 -2.89 22.65 0.79
C ALA A 44 -3.98 21.87 1.53
N ALA A 45 -3.62 21.12 2.58
CA ALA A 45 -4.56 20.35 3.39
C ALA A 45 -5.59 21.24 4.11
N LEU A 46 -5.14 22.39 4.62
CA LEU A 46 -6.03 23.37 5.26
C LEU A 46 -6.88 24.13 4.22
N ALA A 47 -6.26 24.65 3.15
CA ALA A 47 -6.95 25.39 2.11
C ALA A 47 -8.01 24.54 1.38
N GLY A 48 -7.70 23.27 1.12
CA GLY A 48 -8.64 22.29 0.55
C GLY A 48 -9.64 21.72 1.56
N GLN A 49 -9.59 22.20 2.82
CA GLN A 49 -10.44 21.68 3.91
C GLN A 49 -10.38 20.16 4.05
N VAL A 50 -9.24 19.53 3.71
CA VAL A 50 -9.04 18.07 3.82
C VAL A 50 -9.06 17.67 5.28
N VAL A 51 -8.42 18.47 6.14
CA VAL A 51 -8.42 18.34 7.61
C VAL A 51 -8.70 19.71 8.26
N PRO A 52 -9.31 19.74 9.45
CA PRO A 52 -9.56 20.99 10.20
C PRO A 52 -8.30 21.53 10.90
N ALA A 53 -7.30 20.67 11.15
CA ALA A 53 -6.05 21.04 11.82
C ALA A 53 -4.89 20.24 11.21
N VAL A 54 -3.69 20.85 11.21
CA VAL A 54 -2.47 20.18 10.72
C VAL A 54 -1.26 20.63 11.54
N GLU A 55 -0.40 19.67 11.88
CA GLU A 55 0.84 19.87 12.63
C GLU A 55 2.08 19.62 11.76
N SER A 56 3.21 20.19 12.15
CA SER A 56 4.47 20.02 11.43
C SER A 56 5.29 18.82 11.92
N ASP A 57 5.01 18.33 13.11
CA ASP A 57 5.70 17.18 13.69
C ASP A 57 4.72 16.20 14.36
N LEU A 58 5.17 14.95 14.44
CA LEU A 58 4.36 13.85 14.94
C LEU A 58 3.98 14.01 16.41
N ARG A 59 4.87 14.56 17.23
CA ARG A 59 4.66 14.69 18.70
C ARG A 59 3.53 15.65 19.00
N ALA A 60 3.51 16.80 18.31
CA ALA A 60 2.41 17.75 18.42
C ALA A 60 1.08 17.12 17.97
N GLY A 61 1.11 16.38 16.87
CA GLY A 61 -0.09 15.77 16.29
C GLY A 61 -0.73 14.69 17.16
N ILE A 62 0.03 13.98 18.01
CA ILE A 62 -0.49 12.84 18.80
C ILE A 62 -0.93 13.21 20.23
N VAL A 63 -0.78 14.45 20.68
CA VAL A 63 -1.04 14.86 22.07
C VAL A 63 -2.42 14.41 22.55
N ASP A 64 -3.44 14.59 21.73
CA ASP A 64 -4.84 14.24 22.05
C ASP A 64 -5.39 13.12 21.15
N ALA A 65 -4.53 12.36 20.48
CA ALA A 65 -4.96 11.34 19.55
C ALA A 65 -5.34 10.03 20.25
N ASP A 66 -6.44 9.44 19.85
CA ASP A 66 -6.83 8.06 20.18
C ASP A 66 -6.26 7.06 19.14
N VAL A 67 -6.14 7.51 17.88
CA VAL A 67 -5.61 6.73 16.77
C VAL A 67 -4.57 7.56 16.02
N LEU A 68 -3.39 6.98 15.81
CA LEU A 68 -2.39 7.47 14.88
C LEU A 68 -2.37 6.57 13.64
N VAL A 69 -2.55 7.17 12.45
CA VAL A 69 -2.39 6.48 11.19
C VAL A 69 -1.12 6.97 10.49
N LEU A 70 -0.18 6.05 10.25
CA LEU A 70 1.07 6.31 9.53
C LEU A 70 0.85 6.09 8.03
N ALA A 71 0.70 7.17 7.27
CA ALA A 71 0.37 7.18 5.84
C ALA A 71 1.53 7.71 4.96
N THR A 72 2.76 7.66 5.48
CA THR A 72 3.99 8.04 4.79
C THR A 72 4.63 6.85 4.06
N PRO A 73 5.67 7.03 3.21
CA PRO A 73 6.45 5.93 2.64
C PRO A 73 7.02 5.00 3.73
N VAL A 74 7.21 3.71 3.39
CA VAL A 74 7.63 2.67 4.34
C VAL A 74 8.88 3.05 5.14
N GLY A 75 9.89 3.62 4.47
CA GLY A 75 11.12 4.07 5.15
C GLY A 75 10.85 5.16 6.18
N VAL A 76 9.91 6.06 5.93
CA VAL A 76 9.50 7.12 6.87
C VAL A 76 8.63 6.55 7.99
N ILE A 77 7.74 5.59 7.71
CA ILE A 77 6.98 4.87 8.76
C ILE A 77 7.94 4.27 9.79
N LEU A 78 9.00 3.59 9.34
CA LEU A 78 10.00 3.00 10.22
C LEU A 78 10.71 4.05 11.09
N GLN A 79 11.02 5.23 10.55
CA GLN A 79 11.58 6.36 11.30
C GLN A 79 10.57 6.90 12.33
N GLN A 80 9.32 7.10 11.94
CA GLN A 80 8.24 7.56 12.83
C GLN A 80 7.99 6.59 13.98
N LEU A 81 8.06 5.27 13.74
CA LEU A 81 7.97 4.26 14.80
C LEU A 81 9.17 4.33 15.76
N GLN A 82 10.38 4.64 15.28
CA GLN A 82 11.54 4.87 16.15
C GLN A 82 11.38 6.15 17.00
N GLU A 83 10.83 7.21 16.42
CA GLU A 83 10.53 8.45 17.17
C GLU A 83 9.48 8.21 18.26
N LEU A 84 8.41 7.45 17.96
CA LEU A 84 7.40 7.05 18.94
C LEU A 84 7.99 6.20 20.07
N LYS A 85 8.88 5.25 19.73
CA LYS A 85 9.59 4.44 20.74
C LYS A 85 10.42 5.28 21.70
N ALA A 86 11.06 6.34 21.21
CA ALA A 86 11.87 7.25 22.02
C ALA A 86 11.02 8.25 22.84
N HIS A 87 9.72 8.35 22.55
CA HIS A 87 8.83 9.30 23.21
C HIS A 87 8.36 8.77 24.56
N THR A 88 8.84 9.38 25.65
CA THR A 88 8.56 8.93 27.02
C THR A 88 7.26 9.50 27.62
N ALA A 89 6.67 10.53 26.98
CA ALA A 89 5.39 11.06 27.43
C ALA A 89 4.28 10.07 27.04
N ALA A 90 3.70 9.41 28.03
CA ALA A 90 2.55 8.54 27.80
C ALA A 90 1.38 9.36 27.23
N PRO A 91 0.73 8.95 26.16
CA PRO A 91 -0.57 9.50 25.79
C PRO A 91 -1.55 9.32 26.97
N HIS A 92 -2.57 10.16 27.04
CA HIS A 92 -3.57 10.10 28.12
C HIS A 92 -4.35 8.78 28.17
N ALA A 93 -4.35 8.02 27.06
CA ALA A 93 -4.94 6.69 26.92
C ALA A 93 -4.06 5.83 26.01
N ALA A 94 -4.37 4.55 25.86
CA ALA A 94 -3.69 3.68 24.89
C ALA A 94 -3.88 4.21 23.46
N LEU A 95 -2.78 4.67 22.83
CA LEU A 95 -2.78 5.17 21.46
C LEU A 95 -2.81 3.97 20.49
N VAL A 96 -3.87 3.82 19.72
CA VAL A 96 -3.89 2.85 18.63
C VAL A 96 -3.00 3.35 17.49
N VAL A 97 -2.02 2.55 17.07
CA VAL A 97 -1.10 2.88 15.97
C VAL A 97 -1.40 1.98 14.79
N LEU A 98 -1.94 2.55 13.72
CA LEU A 98 -2.23 1.88 12.45
C LEU A 98 -1.28 2.41 11.37
N ASP A 99 -0.72 1.56 10.49
CA ASP A 99 0.02 2.01 9.33
C ASP A 99 -0.72 1.72 8.01
N LEU A 100 -0.29 2.36 6.93
CA LEU A 100 -0.76 2.11 5.56
C LEU A 100 0.38 1.61 4.64
N GLY A 101 1.48 1.14 5.21
CA GLY A 101 2.67 0.75 4.45
C GLY A 101 2.45 -0.45 3.53
N SER A 102 3.20 -0.49 2.44
CA SER A 102 3.09 -1.53 1.42
C SER A 102 3.76 -2.86 1.80
N THR A 103 4.58 -2.88 2.86
CA THR A 103 5.22 -4.08 3.43
C THR A 103 4.96 -4.15 4.92
N LYS A 104 4.92 -5.36 5.50
CA LYS A 104 4.48 -5.55 6.90
C LYS A 104 5.56 -6.05 7.83
N THR A 105 6.44 -6.95 7.39
CA THR A 105 7.36 -7.65 8.29
C THR A 105 8.25 -6.71 9.10
N GLU A 106 8.91 -5.74 8.46
CA GLU A 106 9.77 -4.78 9.17
C GLU A 106 8.96 -3.78 9.99
N ILE A 107 7.78 -3.35 9.50
CA ILE A 107 6.89 -2.43 10.23
C ILE A 107 6.36 -3.11 11.50
N ILE A 108 5.89 -4.34 11.43
CA ILE A 108 5.41 -5.11 12.59
C ILE A 108 6.53 -5.31 13.61
N ALA A 109 7.74 -5.65 13.16
CA ALA A 109 8.90 -5.77 14.06
C ALA A 109 9.23 -4.45 14.77
N ALA A 110 9.11 -3.31 14.08
CA ALA A 110 9.26 -2.00 14.70
C ALA A 110 8.12 -1.65 15.68
N MET A 111 6.88 -2.03 15.35
CA MET A 111 5.70 -1.84 16.20
C MET A 111 5.75 -2.67 17.48
N GLU A 112 6.34 -3.89 17.46
CA GLU A 112 6.54 -4.70 18.66
C GLU A 112 7.39 -3.98 19.72
N ALA A 113 8.30 -3.11 19.29
CA ALA A 113 9.20 -2.37 20.15
C ALA A 113 8.58 -1.05 20.71
N LEU A 114 7.35 -0.72 20.36
CA LEU A 114 6.65 0.47 20.88
C LEU A 114 6.33 0.35 22.38
N PRO A 115 6.27 1.47 23.12
CA PRO A 115 5.85 1.49 24.52
C PRO A 115 4.50 0.81 24.75
N ALA A 116 4.28 0.32 25.98
CA ALA A 116 3.00 -0.31 26.36
C ALA A 116 1.77 0.63 26.25
N ALA A 117 1.99 1.94 26.23
CA ALA A 117 0.95 2.94 25.99
C ALA A 117 0.49 2.98 24.50
N CYS A 118 1.21 2.34 23.58
CA CYS A 118 0.81 2.19 22.19
C CYS A 118 0.23 0.79 21.95
N ASP A 119 -0.89 0.73 21.24
CA ASP A 119 -1.57 -0.51 20.87
C ASP A 119 -1.56 -0.65 19.33
N PRO A 120 -0.52 -1.30 18.77
CA PRO A 120 -0.28 -1.28 17.33
C PRO A 120 -1.11 -2.33 16.57
N VAL A 121 -1.49 -1.96 15.34
CA VAL A 121 -2.10 -2.84 14.33
C VAL A 121 -1.46 -2.52 12.99
N GLY A 122 -0.86 -3.50 12.32
CA GLY A 122 -0.38 -3.32 10.95
C GLY A 122 -1.54 -3.16 9.97
N GLY A 123 -1.37 -2.32 8.96
CA GLY A 123 -2.36 -2.11 7.93
C GLY A 123 -1.75 -1.95 6.53
N HIS A 124 -2.49 -2.34 5.48
CA HIS A 124 -2.14 -2.07 4.10
C HIS A 124 -3.39 -2.06 3.22
N PRO A 125 -3.85 -0.90 2.76
CA PRO A 125 -4.92 -0.80 1.77
C PRO A 125 -4.41 -1.21 0.38
N MET A 126 -5.02 -2.24 -0.21
CA MET A 126 -4.66 -2.73 -1.56
C MET A 126 -5.28 -1.85 -2.64
N CYS A 127 -4.98 -0.56 -2.60
CA CYS A 127 -5.41 0.45 -3.56
C CYS A 127 -4.36 1.56 -3.69
N GLY A 128 -4.51 2.40 -4.69
CA GLY A 128 -3.60 3.51 -4.96
C GLY A 128 -3.76 4.00 -6.40
N LYS A 129 -2.97 5.02 -6.75
CA LYS A 129 -2.84 5.56 -8.10
C LYS A 129 -1.35 5.68 -8.40
N GLU A 130 -0.97 5.74 -9.67
CA GLU A 130 0.42 5.92 -10.11
C GLU A 130 0.93 7.37 -9.93
N VAL A 131 0.12 8.21 -9.29
CA VAL A 131 0.42 9.61 -8.98
C VAL A 131 0.56 9.81 -7.48
N ALA A 132 1.32 10.82 -7.08
CA ALA A 132 1.53 11.20 -5.69
C ALA A 132 1.02 12.63 -5.45
N GLY A 133 0.82 13.01 -4.19
CA GLY A 133 0.41 14.35 -3.81
C GLY A 133 -1.03 14.42 -3.30
N LEU A 134 -1.29 15.45 -2.52
CA LEU A 134 -2.60 15.69 -1.91
C LEU A 134 -3.65 16.09 -2.94
N GLU A 135 -3.24 16.72 -4.03
CA GLU A 135 -4.09 17.13 -5.16
C GLU A 135 -4.79 15.96 -5.86
N HIS A 136 -4.30 14.76 -5.68
CA HIS A 136 -4.88 13.53 -6.21
C HIS A 136 -5.72 12.75 -5.19
N ALA A 137 -5.85 13.28 -3.96
CA ALA A 137 -6.63 12.64 -2.90
C ALA A 137 -8.12 12.55 -3.28
N ASP A 138 -8.71 11.41 -2.91
CA ASP A 138 -10.06 11.06 -3.31
C ASP A 138 -10.75 10.29 -2.16
N ALA A 139 -11.88 10.78 -1.67
CA ALA A 139 -12.64 10.15 -0.60
C ALA A 139 -13.09 8.71 -0.94
N ALA A 140 -13.22 8.39 -2.24
CA ALA A 140 -13.63 7.07 -2.71
C ALA A 140 -12.45 6.11 -2.94
N LEU A 141 -11.19 6.54 -2.75
CA LEU A 141 -10.01 5.74 -3.06
C LEU A 141 -10.01 4.34 -2.42
N TYR A 142 -10.54 4.23 -1.22
CA TYR A 142 -10.59 2.98 -0.44
C TYR A 142 -11.83 2.14 -0.69
N HIS A 143 -12.86 2.71 -1.32
CA HIS A 143 -14.16 2.06 -1.47
C HIS A 143 -14.05 0.76 -2.28
N GLY A 144 -14.54 -0.34 -1.70
CA GLY A 144 -14.50 -1.68 -2.30
C GLY A 144 -13.11 -2.34 -2.29
N ALA A 145 -12.06 -1.64 -1.85
CA ALA A 145 -10.71 -2.20 -1.80
C ALA A 145 -10.53 -3.20 -0.65
N THR A 146 -9.69 -4.19 -0.85
CA THR A 146 -9.18 -5.01 0.26
C THR A 146 -8.24 -4.16 1.13
N PHE A 147 -8.45 -4.18 2.43
CA PHE A 147 -7.56 -3.56 3.40
C PHE A 147 -7.03 -4.64 4.34
N VAL A 148 -5.74 -4.97 4.20
CA VAL A 148 -5.11 -5.94 5.09
C VAL A 148 -4.94 -5.34 6.48
N LEU A 149 -5.32 -6.09 7.50
CA LEU A 149 -4.98 -5.85 8.90
C LEU A 149 -4.08 -6.97 9.39
N ALA A 150 -2.94 -6.61 9.96
CA ALA A 150 -1.94 -7.53 10.49
C ALA A 150 -1.75 -7.26 12.00
N PRO A 151 -2.61 -7.86 12.86
CA PRO A 151 -2.49 -7.68 14.31
C PRO A 151 -1.22 -8.36 14.82
N LEU A 152 -0.60 -7.76 15.84
CA LEU A 152 0.51 -8.33 16.59
C LEU A 152 -0.03 -9.22 17.72
N ALA A 153 0.83 -10.04 18.33
CA ALA A 153 0.45 -10.83 19.50
C ALA A 153 -0.02 -9.94 20.67
N ARG A 154 0.52 -8.72 20.77
CA ARG A 154 0.16 -7.73 21.80
C ARG A 154 -1.02 -6.83 21.44
N THR A 155 -1.52 -6.87 20.21
CA THR A 155 -2.68 -6.06 19.78
C THR A 155 -3.89 -6.42 20.62
N SER A 156 -4.48 -5.42 21.30
CA SER A 156 -5.71 -5.66 22.06
C SER A 156 -6.92 -5.88 21.15
N PRO A 157 -7.93 -6.60 21.63
CA PRO A 157 -9.20 -6.72 20.91
C PRO A 157 -9.85 -5.35 20.61
N ALA A 158 -9.65 -4.36 21.50
CA ALA A 158 -10.19 -3.02 21.34
C ALA A 158 -9.52 -2.26 20.20
N ALA A 159 -8.19 -2.32 20.09
CA ALA A 159 -7.44 -1.71 18.98
C ALA A 159 -7.78 -2.35 17.65
N LEU A 160 -7.84 -3.68 17.59
CA LEU A 160 -8.22 -4.39 16.37
C LEU A 160 -9.64 -4.03 15.93
N GLN A 161 -10.58 -3.93 16.87
CA GLN A 161 -11.97 -3.52 16.55
C GLN A 161 -12.02 -2.08 16.03
N LEU A 162 -11.24 -1.15 16.62
CA LEU A 162 -11.19 0.23 16.16
C LEU A 162 -10.55 0.32 14.76
N ALA A 163 -9.49 -0.46 14.47
CA ALA A 163 -8.93 -0.57 13.14
C ALA A 163 -9.96 -1.11 12.12
N HIS A 164 -10.72 -2.14 12.48
CA HIS A 164 -11.84 -2.62 11.64
C HIS A 164 -12.89 -1.54 11.40
N ALA A 165 -13.22 -0.73 12.42
CA ALA A 165 -14.17 0.37 12.27
C ALA A 165 -13.66 1.45 11.31
N VAL A 166 -12.36 1.78 11.34
CA VAL A 166 -11.73 2.69 10.37
C VAL A 166 -11.84 2.12 8.95
N VAL A 167 -11.49 0.84 8.74
CA VAL A 167 -11.58 0.17 7.44
C VAL A 167 -13.02 0.16 6.90
N ALA A 168 -13.99 -0.20 7.73
CA ALA A 168 -15.39 -0.18 7.35
C ALA A 168 -15.90 1.23 7.02
N ALA A 169 -15.47 2.23 7.80
CA ALA A 169 -15.87 3.62 7.60
C ALA A 169 -15.42 4.18 6.24
N VAL A 170 -14.30 3.72 5.70
CA VAL A 170 -13.84 4.14 4.36
C VAL A 170 -14.39 3.27 3.24
N GLY A 171 -15.28 2.33 3.54
CA GLY A 171 -15.92 1.45 2.56
C GLY A 171 -15.02 0.33 2.03
N ALA A 172 -13.94 0.02 2.72
CA ALA A 172 -13.02 -1.07 2.39
C ALA A 172 -13.40 -2.39 3.08
N HIS A 173 -12.82 -3.49 2.62
CA HIS A 173 -13.04 -4.85 3.15
C HIS A 173 -11.79 -5.32 3.90
N ALA A 174 -11.91 -5.54 5.21
CA ALA A 174 -10.80 -6.00 6.01
C ALA A 174 -10.45 -7.47 5.71
N LEU A 175 -9.15 -7.74 5.55
CA LEU A 175 -8.57 -9.07 5.42
C LEU A 175 -7.49 -9.24 6.49
N LEU A 176 -7.68 -10.18 7.41
CA LEU A 176 -6.68 -10.49 8.43
C LEU A 176 -5.59 -11.39 7.85
N LEU A 177 -4.32 -10.94 7.93
CA LEU A 177 -3.15 -11.71 7.55
C LEU A 177 -2.02 -11.45 8.55
N ASP A 178 -1.17 -12.46 8.77
CA ASP A 178 0.12 -12.22 9.40
C ASP A 178 1.08 -11.49 8.44
N ALA A 179 2.08 -10.80 9.02
CA ALA A 179 2.99 -9.94 8.26
C ALA A 179 3.80 -10.70 7.20
N ALA A 180 4.31 -11.89 7.53
CA ALA A 180 5.14 -12.66 6.62
C ALA A 180 4.32 -13.18 5.42
N ARG A 181 3.11 -13.68 5.68
CA ARG A 181 2.18 -14.11 4.63
C ARG A 181 1.75 -12.94 3.75
N HIS A 182 1.43 -11.78 4.36
CA HIS A 182 1.16 -10.56 3.60
C HIS A 182 2.28 -10.24 2.62
N ASP A 183 3.53 -10.19 3.11
CA ASP A 183 4.68 -9.80 2.31
C ASP A 183 4.99 -10.80 1.18
N GLN A 184 4.74 -12.10 1.39
CA GLN A 184 4.82 -13.12 0.34
C GLN A 184 3.76 -12.90 -0.76
N LEU A 185 2.50 -12.65 -0.36
CA LEU A 185 1.41 -12.41 -1.30
C LEU A 185 1.61 -11.10 -2.07
N ALA A 186 1.99 -10.01 -1.38
CA ALA A 186 2.27 -8.71 -2.00
C ALA A 186 3.46 -8.80 -2.97
N ALA A 187 4.49 -9.61 -2.67
CA ALA A 187 5.59 -9.87 -3.59
C ALA A 187 5.09 -10.43 -4.92
N ALA A 188 4.21 -11.42 -4.88
CA ALA A 188 3.71 -12.09 -6.08
C ALA A 188 2.69 -11.24 -6.87
N THR A 189 1.83 -10.48 -6.17
CA THR A 189 0.68 -9.80 -6.78
C THR A 189 0.91 -8.32 -7.11
N SER A 190 1.99 -7.71 -6.56
CA SER A 190 2.29 -6.29 -6.74
C SER A 190 3.75 -6.04 -7.12
N HIS A 191 4.71 -6.52 -6.29
CA HIS A 191 6.12 -6.11 -6.45
C HIS A 191 6.79 -6.78 -7.66
N VAL A 192 6.53 -8.06 -7.91
CA VAL A 192 7.05 -8.76 -9.10
C VAL A 192 6.38 -8.25 -10.39
N PRO A 193 5.06 -8.02 -10.49
CA PRO A 193 4.47 -7.33 -11.63
C PRO A 193 5.17 -6.03 -12.02
N TYR A 194 5.53 -5.17 -11.05
CA TYR A 194 6.33 -3.97 -11.31
C TYR A 194 7.70 -4.32 -11.94
N LEU A 195 8.44 -5.28 -11.35
CA LEU A 195 9.75 -5.68 -11.85
C LEU A 195 9.68 -6.30 -13.26
N ILE A 196 8.61 -7.04 -13.56
CA ILE A 196 8.37 -7.60 -14.91
C ILE A 196 8.07 -6.48 -15.89
N ALA A 197 7.28 -5.47 -15.53
CA ALA A 197 7.05 -4.30 -16.36
C ALA A 197 8.36 -3.54 -16.65
N CYS A 198 9.24 -3.38 -15.66
CA CYS A 198 10.57 -2.80 -15.84
C CYS A 198 11.45 -3.65 -16.78
N ALA A 199 11.43 -4.97 -16.61
CA ALA A 199 12.20 -5.89 -17.48
C ALA A 199 11.70 -5.84 -18.92
N LEU A 200 10.37 -5.79 -19.13
CA LEU A 200 9.76 -5.65 -20.45
C LEU A 200 10.19 -4.34 -21.13
N MET A 201 10.12 -3.22 -20.41
CA MET A 201 10.57 -1.92 -20.94
C MET A 201 12.07 -1.92 -21.26
N SER A 202 12.90 -2.48 -20.38
CA SER A 202 14.35 -2.57 -20.59
C SER A 202 14.70 -3.42 -21.84
N ALA A 203 14.03 -4.56 -22.01
CA ALA A 203 14.23 -5.42 -23.17
C ALA A 203 13.80 -4.73 -24.48
N ALA A 204 12.63 -4.06 -24.47
CA ALA A 204 12.17 -3.31 -25.64
C ALA A 204 13.11 -2.14 -25.98
N SER A 205 13.60 -1.41 -24.97
CA SER A 205 14.56 -0.32 -25.17
C SER A 205 15.88 -0.82 -25.77
N ALA A 206 16.36 -1.98 -25.33
CA ALA A 206 17.56 -2.60 -25.92
C ALA A 206 17.35 -3.02 -27.39
N ALA A 207 16.17 -3.54 -27.73
CA ALA A 207 15.81 -3.90 -29.11
C ALA A 207 15.60 -2.69 -30.02
N ALA A 208 15.23 -1.53 -29.46
CA ALA A 208 14.96 -0.30 -30.21
C ALA A 208 16.23 0.56 -30.45
N VAL A 209 17.42 0.14 -30.01
CA VAL A 209 18.65 0.97 -30.12
C VAL A 209 18.96 1.37 -31.56
N ASP A 210 18.72 0.45 -32.51
CA ASP A 210 19.01 0.65 -33.94
C ASP A 210 17.74 0.81 -34.78
N ASP A 211 16.53 0.74 -34.19
CA ASP A 211 15.26 0.78 -34.92
C ASP A 211 14.10 1.35 -34.09
N ASP A 212 13.85 2.64 -34.22
CA ASP A 212 12.74 3.34 -33.56
C ASP A 212 11.34 2.89 -34.03
N ALA A 213 11.23 2.11 -35.10
CA ALA A 213 9.95 1.58 -35.56
C ALA A 213 9.28 0.69 -34.50
N LEU A 214 10.05 0.11 -33.56
CA LEU A 214 9.52 -0.63 -32.42
C LEU A 214 8.49 0.19 -31.64
N TRP A 215 8.76 1.46 -31.38
CA TRP A 215 7.86 2.32 -30.61
C TRP A 215 6.59 2.66 -31.38
N GLN A 216 6.63 2.69 -32.71
CA GLN A 216 5.45 2.91 -33.54
C GLN A 216 4.52 1.66 -33.52
N LEU A 217 5.09 0.47 -33.33
CA LEU A 217 4.34 -0.79 -33.18
C LEU A 217 3.83 -1.03 -31.76
N ALA A 218 4.30 -0.29 -30.76
CA ALA A 218 3.90 -0.42 -29.37
C ALA A 218 2.45 0.03 -29.16
N ALA A 219 1.50 -0.90 -29.32
CA ALA A 219 0.07 -0.68 -29.16
C ALA A 219 -0.39 -0.83 -27.69
N SER A 220 -1.71 -0.88 -27.45
CA SER A 220 -2.32 -0.93 -26.11
C SER A 220 -1.77 -2.07 -25.26
N GLY A 221 -1.64 -3.29 -25.83
CA GLY A 221 -1.14 -4.45 -25.08
C GLY A 221 0.24 -4.21 -24.45
N PHE A 222 1.18 -3.60 -25.19
CA PHE A 222 2.48 -3.23 -24.64
C PHE A 222 2.37 -2.14 -23.58
N ARG A 223 1.59 -1.10 -23.84
CA ARG A 223 1.39 0.03 -22.91
C ARG A 223 0.76 -0.42 -21.60
N ASP A 224 -0.28 -1.27 -21.65
CA ASP A 224 -0.96 -1.77 -20.48
C ASP A 224 -0.05 -2.67 -19.63
N THR A 225 0.73 -3.57 -20.30
CA THR A 225 1.64 -4.49 -19.61
C THR A 225 2.83 -3.76 -18.99
N SER A 226 3.34 -2.72 -19.63
CA SER A 226 4.49 -1.93 -19.13
C SER A 226 4.11 -0.76 -18.21
N ARG A 227 2.83 -0.46 -18.03
CA ARG A 227 2.31 0.71 -17.29
C ARG A 227 2.93 0.85 -15.91
N LEU A 228 3.08 -0.23 -15.17
CA LEU A 228 3.64 -0.23 -13.82
C LEU A 228 5.09 0.27 -13.77
N ALA A 229 5.87 0.19 -14.86
CA ALA A 229 7.24 0.68 -14.90
C ALA A 229 7.35 2.20 -14.67
N ALA A 230 6.23 2.95 -14.80
CA ALA A 230 6.17 4.38 -14.51
C ALA A 230 5.97 4.70 -13.01
N THR A 231 5.83 3.70 -12.15
CA THR A 231 5.65 3.88 -10.70
C THR A 231 6.88 4.56 -10.08
N SER A 232 6.67 5.38 -9.02
CA SER A 232 7.72 6.10 -8.31
C SER A 232 8.87 5.20 -7.87
N VAL A 233 10.08 5.47 -8.37
CA VAL A 233 11.30 4.72 -8.04
C VAL A 233 11.59 4.77 -6.54
N LYS A 234 11.40 5.95 -5.89
CA LYS A 234 11.64 6.12 -4.45
C LYS A 234 10.75 5.19 -3.62
N MET A 235 9.45 5.14 -3.96
CA MET A 235 8.50 4.25 -3.28
C MET A 235 8.86 2.78 -3.50
N MET A 236 9.17 2.39 -4.73
CA MET A 236 9.51 1.01 -5.05
C MET A 236 10.82 0.56 -4.41
N LEU A 237 11.83 1.43 -4.31
CA LEU A 237 13.08 1.11 -3.60
C LEU A 237 12.84 0.78 -2.12
N ASP A 238 11.97 1.54 -1.43
CA ASP A 238 11.61 1.25 -0.05
C ASP A 238 10.92 -0.11 0.07
N ILE A 239 9.96 -0.40 -0.81
CA ILE A 239 9.24 -1.68 -0.87
C ILE A 239 10.20 -2.85 -1.14
N LEU A 240 11.04 -2.74 -2.16
CA LEU A 240 11.97 -3.80 -2.55
C LEU A 240 13.04 -4.05 -1.48
N ARG A 241 13.45 -3.02 -0.75
CA ARG A 241 14.39 -3.15 0.37
C ARG A 241 13.76 -3.92 1.54
N THR A 242 12.54 -3.55 1.94
CA THR A 242 11.86 -4.10 3.12
C THR A 242 11.15 -5.44 2.84
N ASN A 243 11.02 -5.86 1.57
CA ASN A 243 10.45 -7.15 1.17
C ASN A 243 11.38 -7.97 0.27
N ARG A 244 12.69 -7.81 0.41
CA ARG A 244 13.71 -8.35 -0.53
C ARG A 244 13.62 -9.87 -0.72
N ALA A 245 13.55 -10.66 0.35
CA ALA A 245 13.59 -12.11 0.27
C ALA A 245 12.34 -12.70 -0.40
N PRO A 246 11.10 -12.33 -0.02
CA PRO A 246 9.88 -12.72 -0.73
C PRO A 246 9.86 -12.28 -2.20
N VAL A 247 10.27 -11.05 -2.50
CA VAL A 247 10.34 -10.55 -3.88
C VAL A 247 11.31 -11.37 -4.72
N ARG A 248 12.51 -11.67 -4.19
CA ARG A 248 13.48 -12.51 -4.90
C ARG A 248 12.93 -13.91 -5.18
N ALA A 249 12.29 -14.54 -4.20
CA ALA A 249 11.69 -15.85 -4.37
C ALA A 249 10.59 -15.85 -5.45
N ALA A 250 9.68 -14.87 -5.40
CA ALA A 250 8.61 -14.73 -6.39
C ALA A 250 9.15 -14.40 -7.80
N LEU A 251 10.21 -13.58 -7.90
CA LEU A 251 10.87 -13.28 -9.17
C LEU A 251 11.54 -14.51 -9.79
N MET A 252 12.17 -15.37 -8.97
CA MET A 252 12.75 -16.63 -9.47
C MET A 252 11.66 -17.61 -9.94
N ALA A 253 10.52 -17.68 -9.25
CA ALA A 253 9.38 -18.45 -9.69
C ALA A 253 8.83 -17.93 -11.05
N GLN A 254 8.75 -16.60 -11.21
CA GLN A 254 8.35 -15.98 -12.49
C GLN A 254 9.35 -16.30 -13.61
N ARG A 255 10.65 -16.21 -13.35
CA ARG A 255 11.69 -16.59 -14.32
C ARG A 255 11.50 -18.05 -14.79
N SER A 256 11.27 -18.98 -13.87
CA SER A 256 11.02 -20.39 -14.22
C SER A 256 9.81 -20.57 -15.16
N GLN A 257 8.76 -19.74 -15.02
CA GLN A 257 7.63 -19.79 -15.96
C GLN A 257 7.99 -19.21 -17.35
N ILE A 258 8.85 -18.19 -17.40
CA ILE A 258 9.35 -17.64 -18.68
C ILE A 258 10.23 -18.68 -19.39
N ASP A 259 11.16 -19.33 -18.67
CA ASP A 259 12.01 -20.40 -19.22
C ASP A 259 11.15 -21.58 -19.73
N ARG A 260 10.09 -21.96 -19.00
CA ARG A 260 9.13 -22.97 -19.45
C ARG A 260 8.40 -22.57 -20.72
N LEU A 261 7.94 -21.31 -20.82
CA LEU A 261 7.27 -20.81 -22.03
C LEU A 261 8.22 -20.82 -23.24
N ALA A 262 9.49 -20.43 -23.06
CA ALA A 262 10.49 -20.49 -24.11
C ALA A 262 10.68 -21.94 -24.63
N GLY A 263 10.76 -22.92 -23.73
CA GLY A 263 10.83 -24.32 -24.10
C GLY A 263 9.57 -24.85 -24.83
N LEU A 264 8.38 -24.37 -24.42
CA LEU A 264 7.13 -24.75 -25.11
C LEU A 264 7.03 -24.17 -26.52
N LEU A 265 7.65 -23.03 -26.82
CA LEU A 265 7.69 -22.43 -28.15
C LEU A 265 8.53 -23.25 -29.14
N GLU A 266 9.55 -23.97 -28.65
CA GLU A 266 10.42 -24.84 -29.44
C GLU A 266 9.88 -26.27 -29.55
N GLY A 267 8.83 -26.61 -28.81
CA GLY A 267 8.33 -27.96 -28.64
C GLY A 267 7.01 -28.26 -29.35
N ASP A 268 6.16 -29.07 -28.69
CA ASP A 268 4.87 -29.49 -29.22
C ASP A 268 3.82 -28.37 -29.11
N GLU A 269 3.22 -27.99 -30.24
CA GLU A 269 2.15 -26.99 -30.32
C GLU A 269 0.94 -27.35 -29.44
N ALA A 270 0.62 -28.65 -29.32
CA ALA A 270 -0.49 -29.09 -28.45
C ALA A 270 -0.22 -28.82 -26.96
N ALA A 271 1.02 -29.04 -26.52
CA ALA A 271 1.42 -28.72 -25.14
C ALA A 271 1.38 -27.21 -24.87
N LEU A 272 1.83 -26.40 -25.82
CA LEU A 272 1.74 -24.94 -25.74
C LEU A 272 0.26 -24.48 -25.67
N ALA A 273 -0.58 -24.99 -26.56
CA ALA A 273 -2.01 -24.68 -26.60
C ALA A 273 -2.71 -25.02 -25.27
N GLN A 274 -2.42 -26.20 -24.71
CA GLN A 274 -2.95 -26.62 -23.41
C GLN A 274 -2.53 -25.68 -22.27
N PHE A 275 -1.26 -25.28 -22.25
CA PHE A 275 -0.76 -24.32 -21.26
C PHE A 275 -1.50 -22.98 -21.37
N LEU A 276 -1.57 -22.41 -22.57
CA LEU A 276 -2.23 -21.12 -22.80
C LEU A 276 -3.72 -21.17 -22.44
N GLN A 277 -4.41 -22.28 -22.78
CA GLN A 277 -5.82 -22.47 -22.42
C GLN A 277 -6.01 -22.56 -20.90
N SER A 278 -5.11 -23.22 -20.18
CA SER A 278 -5.18 -23.31 -18.72
C SER A 278 -5.04 -21.93 -18.05
N VAL A 279 -4.06 -21.13 -18.50
CA VAL A 279 -3.83 -19.77 -18.00
C VAL A 279 -5.02 -18.86 -18.32
N ARG A 280 -5.55 -18.95 -19.54
CA ARG A 280 -6.76 -18.20 -19.95
C ARG A 280 -7.95 -18.55 -19.05
N SER A 281 -8.18 -19.82 -18.79
CA SER A 281 -9.28 -20.27 -17.93
C SER A 281 -9.17 -19.75 -16.51
N GLU A 282 -7.97 -19.80 -15.92
CA GLU A 282 -7.71 -19.26 -14.59
C GLU A 282 -7.93 -17.73 -14.55
N ARG A 283 -7.45 -17.00 -15.57
CA ARG A 283 -7.65 -15.54 -15.67
C ARG A 283 -9.13 -15.19 -15.73
N MET A 284 -9.92 -15.92 -16.52
CA MET A 284 -11.37 -15.69 -16.67
C MET A 284 -12.14 -16.03 -15.38
N LEU A 285 -11.71 -17.06 -14.65
CA LEU A 285 -12.28 -17.44 -13.37
C LEU A 285 -12.07 -16.37 -12.30
N ARG A 286 -10.84 -15.84 -12.19
CA ARG A 286 -10.47 -14.87 -11.15
C ARG A 286 -10.92 -13.44 -11.44
N PHE A 287 -10.91 -13.08 -12.71
CA PHE A 287 -11.21 -11.72 -13.16
C PHE A 287 -12.09 -11.80 -14.41
N PRO A 288 -13.37 -12.16 -14.26
CA PRO A 288 -14.28 -12.20 -15.39
C PRO A 288 -14.33 -10.83 -16.07
N PRO A 289 -14.48 -10.77 -17.39
CA PRO A 289 -14.72 -9.50 -18.07
C PRO A 289 -15.94 -8.85 -17.45
N ALA A 290 -15.89 -7.52 -17.25
CA ALA A 290 -17.07 -6.79 -16.85
C ALA A 290 -18.18 -7.13 -17.89
N SER A 291 -19.32 -7.59 -17.41
CA SER A 291 -20.50 -7.71 -18.26
C SER A 291 -20.79 -6.29 -18.77
N TYR A 292 -20.54 -6.04 -20.05
CA TYR A 292 -21.04 -4.82 -20.68
C TYR A 292 -22.57 -4.84 -20.55
N PRO A 293 -23.17 -3.75 -20.02
CA PRO A 293 -24.62 -3.62 -20.01
C PRO A 293 -25.17 -3.55 -21.44
#